data_93e709ffa5f8ce45766b077607f8ebab
#
_entry.id   93e709ffa5f8ce45766b077607f8ebab
#
_cell.length_a   1.000
_cell.length_b   1.000
_cell.length_c   1.000
_cell.angle_alpha   90.00
_cell.angle_beta   90.00
_cell.angle_gamma   90.00
#
_symmetry.space_group_name_H-M   'P 1'
#
loop_
_entity.id
_entity.type
_entity.pdbx_description
1 polymer ?
#
loop_
_entity_poly.entity_id
_entity_poly.type
_entity_poly.pdbx_seq_one_letter_code
_entity_poly.pdbx_strand_id
1 'polypeptide(L)'
;MKIQLKSVFLSAALAAMILPVAAQTATPTTPDPAVQPKEQNVQHRYGAEQTRIADGIKNGDLTEAEAKTLEQKQAALNREAVQMKKANGGKLSAADRAKLEGQQNQLSKEIYQQKHDAQKANINPTTAAGKREEQQQDRIAQGVQNGSLTANEAGRLENQESKINQEAKTMRQADGGTLTAADKAKLNHQQKRESRNIYRQKHDNQHR
;
A
#
# COMPACT_ATOMS: atom_id res chain seq x y z
N MET A 1 24.42 49.85 -88.82
CA MET A 1 24.92 49.94 -87.41
C MET A 1 24.02 49.02 -86.55
N LYS A 2 24.52 47.86 -86.15
CA LYS A 2 23.76 46.78 -85.48
C LYS A 2 23.95 46.91 -83.99
N ILE A 3 22.88 47.19 -83.30
CA ILE A 3 22.90 47.16 -81.80
C ILE A 3 22.25 45.87 -81.37
N GLN A 4 23.05 45.00 -80.71
CA GLN A 4 22.63 43.76 -80.14
C GLN A 4 22.03 44.04 -78.76
N LEU A 5 20.73 43.73 -78.57
CA LEU A 5 20.09 43.73 -77.27
C LEU A 5 20.25 42.35 -76.68
N LYS A 6 20.96 42.25 -75.57
CA LYS A 6 21.05 41.02 -74.77
C LYS A 6 19.84 40.92 -73.84
N SER A 7 18.96 39.99 -74.13
CA SER A 7 17.85 39.62 -73.24
C SER A 7 18.36 38.82 -72.06
N VAL A 8 18.16 39.34 -70.86
CA VAL A 8 18.41 38.66 -69.60
C VAL A 8 17.13 37.95 -69.26
N PHE A 9 17.13 36.60 -69.31
CA PHE A 9 16.06 35.77 -68.79
C PHE A 9 16.19 35.69 -67.31
N LEU A 10 15.28 36.31 -66.57
CA LEU A 10 15.14 36.15 -65.11
C LEU A 10 14.23 34.97 -64.87
N SER A 11 14.83 33.81 -64.61
CA SER A 11 14.10 32.63 -64.19
C SER A 11 13.75 32.78 -62.74
N ALA A 12 12.48 33.08 -62.45
CA ALA A 12 11.93 32.96 -61.07
C ALA A 12 11.76 31.51 -60.74
N ALA A 13 12.67 30.94 -59.97
CA ALA A 13 12.51 29.65 -59.34
C ALA A 13 11.58 29.78 -58.12
N LEU A 14 10.35 29.32 -58.29
CA LEU A 14 9.40 29.18 -57.17
C LEU A 14 9.84 27.99 -56.27
N ALA A 15 10.66 28.26 -55.24
CA ALA A 15 11.01 27.28 -54.24
C ALA A 15 9.80 27.07 -53.32
N ALA A 16 9.07 25.99 -53.53
CA ALA A 16 8.09 25.51 -52.57
C ALA A 16 8.83 25.10 -51.30
N MET A 17 8.79 25.92 -50.27
CA MET A 17 9.23 25.54 -48.92
C MET A 17 8.23 24.52 -48.36
N ILE A 18 8.53 23.25 -48.50
CA ILE A 18 7.95 22.20 -47.73
C ILE A 18 8.55 22.33 -46.31
N LEU A 19 7.81 22.95 -45.40
CA LEU A 19 8.15 22.90 -43.98
C LEU A 19 8.01 21.45 -43.52
N PRO A 20 9.04 20.82 -42.96
CA PRO A 20 8.85 19.54 -42.29
C PRO A 20 7.92 19.79 -41.12
N VAL A 21 6.76 19.14 -41.12
CA VAL A 21 5.98 18.92 -39.93
C VAL A 21 6.89 18.14 -38.97
N ALA A 22 7.55 18.86 -38.08
CA ALA A 22 8.23 18.25 -36.98
C ALA A 22 7.15 17.46 -36.19
N ALA A 23 7.15 16.12 -36.38
CA ALA A 23 6.50 15.25 -35.47
C ALA A 23 7.05 15.65 -34.08
N GLN A 24 6.22 16.31 -33.30
CA GLN A 24 6.49 16.50 -31.87
C GLN A 24 6.49 15.11 -31.27
N THR A 25 7.65 14.46 -31.31
CA THR A 25 7.93 13.38 -30.38
C THR A 25 7.74 14.01 -29.02
N ALA A 26 6.66 13.60 -28.32
CA ALA A 26 6.46 13.92 -26.93
C ALA A 26 7.74 13.45 -26.22
N THR A 27 8.65 14.38 -25.97
CA THR A 27 9.78 14.14 -25.08
C THR A 27 9.15 13.65 -23.79
N PRO A 28 9.57 12.49 -23.25
CA PRO A 28 9.13 12.09 -21.91
C PRO A 28 9.50 13.27 -21.02
N THR A 29 8.47 13.93 -20.49
CA THR A 29 8.63 15.09 -19.60
C THR A 29 9.44 14.57 -18.43
N THR A 30 10.72 14.89 -18.38
CA THR A 30 11.55 14.64 -17.20
C THR A 30 10.78 15.27 -16.04
N PRO A 31 10.39 14.52 -15.03
CA PRO A 31 9.59 15.07 -13.93
C PRO A 31 10.36 16.25 -13.32
N ASP A 32 9.65 17.34 -13.09
CA ASP A 32 10.21 18.55 -12.48
C ASP A 32 11.02 18.17 -11.23
N PRO A 33 12.34 18.44 -11.19
CA PRO A 33 13.20 18.09 -10.06
C PRO A 33 12.76 18.71 -8.72
N ALA A 34 11.97 19.77 -8.73
CA ALA A 34 11.40 20.39 -7.53
C ALA A 34 10.16 19.66 -6.99
N VAL A 35 9.47 18.85 -7.82
CA VAL A 35 8.23 18.12 -7.46
C VAL A 35 8.53 16.69 -7.04
N GLN A 36 9.50 16.03 -7.67
CA GLN A 36 9.87 14.64 -7.40
C GLN A 36 10.25 14.35 -5.95
N PRO A 37 11.11 15.13 -5.27
CA PRO A 37 11.49 14.82 -3.89
C PRO A 37 10.32 14.81 -2.91
N LYS A 38 9.29 15.63 -3.13
CA LYS A 38 8.15 15.77 -2.23
C LYS A 38 7.08 14.68 -2.43
N GLU A 39 6.85 14.23 -3.66
CA GLU A 39 5.97 13.08 -3.91
C GLU A 39 6.62 11.76 -3.49
N GLN A 40 7.91 11.60 -3.75
CA GLN A 40 8.70 10.49 -3.24
C GLN A 40 8.67 10.42 -1.71
N ASN A 41 8.64 11.58 -1.03
CA ASN A 41 8.56 11.62 0.43
C ASN A 41 7.25 10.99 0.95
N VAL A 42 6.09 11.29 0.37
CA VAL A 42 4.80 10.67 0.75
C VAL A 42 4.83 9.15 0.54
N GLN A 43 5.36 8.67 -0.60
CA GLN A 43 5.46 7.24 -0.90
C GLN A 43 6.49 6.52 -0.02
N HIS A 44 7.64 7.14 0.23
CA HIS A 44 8.67 6.60 1.10
C HIS A 44 8.15 6.45 2.54
N ARG A 45 7.44 7.46 3.04
CA ARG A 45 6.81 7.41 4.36
C ARG A 45 5.74 6.33 4.46
N TYR A 46 4.92 6.17 3.43
CA TYR A 46 3.97 5.06 3.34
C TYR A 46 4.67 3.72 3.52
N GLY A 47 5.77 3.48 2.79
CA GLY A 47 6.57 2.26 2.92
C GLY A 47 7.15 2.06 4.32
N ALA A 48 7.69 3.11 4.93
CA ALA A 48 8.24 3.06 6.29
C ALA A 48 7.15 2.78 7.35
N GLU A 49 5.96 3.35 7.21
CA GLU A 49 4.82 3.09 8.09
C GLU A 49 4.36 1.64 7.97
N GLN A 50 4.26 1.10 6.76
CA GLN A 50 3.91 -0.31 6.52
C GLN A 50 4.96 -1.26 7.13
N THR A 51 6.24 -0.99 6.98
CA THR A 51 7.31 -1.77 7.62
C THR A 51 7.15 -1.78 9.13
N ARG A 52 6.87 -0.63 9.74
CA ARG A 52 6.70 -0.53 11.20
C ARG A 52 5.46 -1.28 11.71
N ILE A 53 4.36 -1.27 10.95
CA ILE A 53 3.17 -2.08 11.26
C ILE A 53 3.50 -3.56 11.15
N ALA A 54 4.16 -3.99 10.07
CA ALA A 54 4.59 -5.36 9.86
C ALA A 54 5.50 -5.87 10.97
N ASP A 55 6.48 -5.07 11.40
CA ASP A 55 7.35 -5.39 12.52
C ASP A 55 6.56 -5.51 13.83
N GLY A 56 5.56 -4.64 14.04
CA GLY A 56 4.69 -4.71 15.21
C GLY A 56 3.85 -5.97 15.24
N ILE A 57 3.30 -6.40 14.11
CA ILE A 57 2.58 -7.66 13.94
C ILE A 57 3.50 -8.83 14.23
N LYS A 58 4.65 -8.89 13.57
CA LYS A 58 5.63 -9.97 13.67
C LYS A 58 6.14 -10.16 15.10
N ASN A 59 6.43 -9.08 15.80
CA ASN A 59 6.98 -9.11 17.17
C ASN A 59 5.90 -9.27 18.24
N GLY A 60 4.61 -9.26 17.87
CA GLY A 60 3.50 -9.26 18.82
C GLY A 60 3.36 -7.95 19.60
N ASP A 61 4.01 -6.87 19.13
CA ASP A 61 3.88 -5.53 19.71
C ASP A 61 2.55 -4.88 19.37
N LEU A 62 1.89 -5.35 18.33
CA LEU A 62 0.53 -4.98 17.94
C LEU A 62 -0.40 -6.18 18.10
N THR A 63 -1.53 -5.95 18.74
CA THR A 63 -2.65 -6.90 18.68
C THR A 63 -3.29 -6.89 17.30
N GLU A 64 -4.04 -7.93 16.92
CA GLU A 64 -4.74 -8.01 15.64
C GLU A 64 -5.73 -6.84 15.45
N ALA A 65 -6.34 -6.37 16.56
CA ALA A 65 -7.28 -5.25 16.52
C ALA A 65 -6.59 -3.90 16.25
N GLU A 66 -5.41 -3.72 16.80
CA GLU A 66 -4.57 -2.53 16.58
C GLU A 66 -3.99 -2.55 15.17
N ALA A 67 -3.42 -3.67 14.73
CA ALA A 67 -2.91 -3.85 13.38
C ALA A 67 -4.00 -3.58 12.33
N LYS A 68 -5.19 -4.16 12.50
CA LYS A 68 -6.36 -3.87 11.67
C LYS A 68 -6.67 -2.37 11.60
N THR A 69 -6.67 -1.68 12.74
CA THR A 69 -7.03 -0.26 12.81
C THR A 69 -6.00 0.60 12.07
N LEU A 70 -4.71 0.32 12.27
CA LEU A 70 -3.60 1.00 11.61
C LEU A 70 -3.63 0.76 10.09
N GLU A 71 -3.85 -0.49 9.66
CA GLU A 71 -3.96 -0.85 8.24
C GLU A 71 -5.17 -0.19 7.55
N GLN A 72 -6.30 -0.08 8.24
CA GLN A 72 -7.47 0.63 7.72
C GLN A 72 -7.19 2.13 7.52
N LYS A 73 -6.48 2.77 8.46
CA LYS A 73 -6.06 4.17 8.34
C LYS A 73 -5.06 4.34 7.20
N GLN A 74 -4.09 3.46 7.08
CA GLN A 74 -3.14 3.45 5.99
C GLN A 74 -3.82 3.30 4.63
N ALA A 75 -4.78 2.37 4.51
CA ALA A 75 -5.58 2.18 3.31
C ALA A 75 -6.43 3.41 2.96
N ALA A 76 -6.97 4.11 3.96
CA ALA A 76 -7.71 5.36 3.76
C ALA A 76 -6.82 6.46 3.20
N LEU A 77 -5.62 6.65 3.77
CA LEU A 77 -4.63 7.61 3.27
C LEU A 77 -4.21 7.32 1.83
N ASN A 78 -3.98 6.06 1.50
CA ASN A 78 -3.62 5.67 0.14
C ASN A 78 -4.76 5.96 -0.85
N ARG A 79 -6.01 5.63 -0.50
CA ARG A 79 -7.18 5.96 -1.34
C ARG A 79 -7.32 7.47 -1.54
N GLU A 80 -7.13 8.26 -0.49
CA GLU A 80 -7.18 9.72 -0.55
C GLU A 80 -6.11 10.27 -1.48
N ALA A 81 -4.86 9.80 -1.37
CA ALA A 81 -3.76 10.19 -2.24
C ALA A 81 -4.05 9.85 -3.72
N VAL A 82 -4.63 8.68 -3.99
CA VAL A 82 -5.05 8.29 -5.36
C VAL A 82 -6.14 9.21 -5.90
N GLN A 83 -7.13 9.56 -5.08
CA GLN A 83 -8.21 10.48 -5.48
C GLN A 83 -7.67 11.89 -5.77
N MET A 84 -6.79 12.42 -4.92
CA MET A 84 -6.12 13.70 -5.12
C MET A 84 -5.31 13.72 -6.42
N LYS A 85 -4.51 12.68 -6.68
CA LYS A 85 -3.77 12.54 -7.94
C LYS A 85 -4.71 12.52 -9.14
N LYS A 86 -5.80 11.76 -9.07
CA LYS A 86 -6.80 11.68 -10.15
C LYS A 86 -7.43 13.05 -10.44
N ALA A 87 -7.75 13.81 -9.40
CA ALA A 87 -8.32 15.15 -9.52
C ALA A 87 -7.32 16.18 -10.10
N ASN A 88 -6.03 15.97 -9.92
CA ASN A 88 -4.96 16.91 -10.30
C ASN A 88 -4.07 16.40 -11.46
N GLY A 89 -4.64 15.67 -12.41
CA GLY A 89 -3.91 15.24 -13.62
C GLY A 89 -2.75 14.28 -13.35
N GLY A 90 -2.88 13.41 -12.33
CA GLY A 90 -1.92 12.37 -11.99
C GLY A 90 -0.86 12.80 -10.95
N LYS A 91 -0.88 14.04 -10.46
CA LYS A 91 0.09 14.58 -9.50
C LYS A 91 -0.58 15.09 -8.23
N LEU A 92 0.14 15.08 -7.12
CA LEU A 92 -0.31 15.73 -5.88
C LEU A 92 0.01 17.23 -5.94
N SER A 93 -0.97 18.10 -5.64
CA SER A 93 -0.72 19.53 -5.42
C SER A 93 0.12 19.77 -4.16
N ALA A 94 0.61 20.99 -3.96
CA ALA A 94 1.33 21.35 -2.73
C ALA A 94 0.42 21.23 -1.49
N ALA A 95 -0.84 21.62 -1.62
CA ALA A 95 -1.83 21.51 -0.54
C ALA A 95 -2.14 20.04 -0.21
N ASP A 96 -2.32 19.17 -1.23
CA ASP A 96 -2.55 17.74 -1.02
C ASP A 96 -1.38 17.08 -0.29
N ARG A 97 -0.15 17.40 -0.70
CA ARG A 97 1.04 16.88 -0.03
C ARG A 97 1.09 17.30 1.44
N ALA A 98 0.87 18.57 1.74
CA ALA A 98 0.86 19.07 3.11
C ALA A 98 -0.20 18.37 3.96
N LYS A 99 -1.40 18.15 3.40
CA LYS A 99 -2.48 17.41 4.06
C LYS A 99 -2.09 15.96 4.35
N LEU A 100 -1.60 15.24 3.33
CA LEU A 100 -1.16 13.85 3.49
C LEU A 100 0.00 13.71 4.49
N GLU A 101 0.97 14.62 4.47
CA GLU A 101 2.06 14.64 5.45
C GLU A 101 1.56 14.82 6.88
N GLY A 102 0.58 15.70 7.09
CA GLY A 102 -0.07 15.88 8.39
C GLY A 102 -0.74 14.61 8.89
N GLN A 103 -1.49 13.94 8.01
CA GLN A 103 -2.17 12.68 8.32
C GLN A 103 -1.18 11.54 8.56
N GLN A 104 -0.10 11.44 7.78
CA GLN A 104 0.97 10.48 8.00
C GLN A 104 1.71 10.72 9.33
N ASN A 105 1.93 11.99 9.72
CA ASN A 105 2.48 12.31 11.04
C ASN A 105 1.59 11.77 12.16
N GLN A 106 0.27 11.92 12.02
CA GLN A 106 -0.68 11.40 13.00
C GLN A 106 -0.64 9.87 13.05
N LEU A 107 -0.69 9.20 11.89
CA LEU A 107 -0.60 7.73 11.81
C LEU A 107 0.73 7.21 12.39
N SER A 108 1.83 7.90 12.10
CA SER A 108 3.16 7.54 12.62
C SER A 108 3.22 7.59 14.16
N LYS A 109 2.56 8.57 14.77
CA LYS A 109 2.42 8.65 16.24
C LYS A 109 1.57 7.50 16.79
N GLU A 110 0.46 7.19 16.13
CA GLU A 110 -0.41 6.09 16.53
C GLU A 110 0.31 4.74 16.44
N ILE A 111 1.05 4.47 15.35
CA ILE A 111 1.88 3.26 15.23
C ILE A 111 2.87 3.17 16.40
N TYR A 112 3.52 4.28 16.75
CA TYR A 112 4.44 4.29 17.88
C TYR A 112 3.72 3.98 19.20
N GLN A 113 2.60 4.64 19.48
CA GLN A 113 1.83 4.47 20.71
C GLN A 113 1.33 3.03 20.88
N GLN A 114 0.73 2.45 19.83
CA GLN A 114 0.21 1.09 19.86
C GLN A 114 1.33 0.05 20.02
N LYS A 115 2.48 0.25 19.39
CA LYS A 115 3.64 -0.65 19.58
C LYS A 115 4.26 -0.59 20.98
N HIS A 116 4.05 0.49 21.73
CA HIS A 116 4.71 0.71 23.03
C HIS A 116 3.73 0.76 24.21
N ASP A 117 2.46 0.44 23.97
CA ASP A 117 1.51 0.30 25.08
C ASP A 117 1.63 -1.06 25.78
N ALA A 118 0.78 -1.28 26.77
CA ALA A 118 0.79 -2.53 27.55
C ALA A 118 0.08 -3.69 26.84
N GLN A 119 -0.61 -3.44 25.72
CA GLN A 119 -1.30 -4.48 24.98
C GLN A 119 -0.30 -5.23 24.08
N LYS A 120 -0.40 -6.54 24.08
CA LYS A 120 0.42 -7.42 23.23
C LYS A 120 -0.47 -8.48 22.61
N ALA A 121 -0.07 -8.97 21.44
CA ALA A 121 -0.73 -10.12 20.83
C ALA A 121 -0.68 -11.31 21.77
N ASN A 122 -1.84 -11.88 22.06
CA ASN A 122 -1.94 -13.02 22.99
C ASN A 122 -1.80 -14.36 22.26
N ILE A 123 -0.64 -14.56 21.67
CA ILE A 123 -0.29 -15.78 20.95
C ILE A 123 0.39 -16.76 21.93
N ASN A 124 -0.15 -17.97 22.06
CA ASN A 124 0.50 -19.02 22.84
C ASN A 124 1.19 -20.04 21.93
N PRO A 125 2.48 -19.87 21.64
CA PRO A 125 3.21 -20.71 20.70
C PRO A 125 3.44 -22.16 21.18
N THR A 126 3.06 -22.48 22.42
CA THR A 126 3.19 -23.85 22.94
C THR A 126 2.08 -24.77 22.44
N THR A 127 0.95 -24.21 22.02
CA THR A 127 -0.18 -24.97 21.48
C THR A 127 -0.14 -25.10 19.97
N ALA A 128 -0.77 -26.14 19.41
CA ALA A 128 -0.88 -26.29 17.97
C ALA A 128 -1.70 -25.16 17.30
N ALA A 129 -2.66 -24.59 18.04
CA ALA A 129 -3.43 -23.43 17.57
C ALA A 129 -2.58 -22.17 17.57
N GLY A 130 -1.85 -21.89 18.67
CA GLY A 130 -0.99 -20.72 18.77
C GLY A 130 0.18 -20.75 17.78
N LYS A 131 0.79 -21.92 17.51
CA LYS A 131 1.81 -22.03 16.45
C LYS A 131 1.27 -21.67 15.07
N ARG A 132 0.02 -22.02 14.76
CA ARG A 132 -0.59 -21.62 13.49
C ARG A 132 -0.88 -20.13 13.44
N GLU A 133 -1.36 -19.55 14.52
CA GLU A 133 -1.59 -18.13 14.67
C GLU A 133 -0.30 -17.33 14.45
N GLU A 134 0.77 -17.70 15.13
CA GLU A 134 2.11 -17.13 14.94
C GLU A 134 2.55 -17.18 13.46
N GLN A 135 2.40 -18.35 12.81
CA GLN A 135 2.73 -18.50 11.39
C GLN A 135 1.81 -17.67 10.47
N GLN A 136 0.56 -17.45 10.85
CA GLN A 136 -0.37 -16.60 10.11
C GLN A 136 0.03 -15.13 10.23
N GLN A 137 0.34 -14.68 11.44
CA GLN A 137 0.84 -13.33 11.71
C GLN A 137 2.16 -13.05 10.96
N ASP A 138 3.10 -13.98 10.99
CA ASP A 138 4.35 -13.87 10.22
C ASP A 138 4.09 -13.71 8.72
N ARG A 139 3.14 -14.44 8.16
CA ARG A 139 2.81 -14.35 6.73
C ARG A 139 2.10 -13.06 6.37
N ILE A 140 1.23 -12.55 7.25
CA ILE A 140 0.59 -11.23 7.07
C ILE A 140 1.67 -10.15 7.12
N ALA A 141 2.52 -10.16 8.15
CA ALA A 141 3.62 -9.22 8.30
C ALA A 141 4.56 -9.20 7.08
N GLN A 142 4.96 -10.38 6.59
CA GLN A 142 5.76 -10.49 5.37
C GLN A 142 5.03 -9.92 4.14
N GLY A 143 3.73 -10.19 4.03
CA GLY A 143 2.92 -9.66 2.92
C GLY A 143 2.83 -8.15 2.93
N VAL A 144 2.66 -7.55 4.11
CA VAL A 144 2.69 -6.09 4.31
C VAL A 144 4.07 -5.52 3.97
N GLN A 145 5.13 -6.14 4.48
CA GLN A 145 6.50 -5.68 4.31
C GLN A 145 6.96 -5.70 2.84
N ASN A 146 6.71 -6.79 2.13
CA ASN A 146 7.13 -6.94 0.73
C ASN A 146 6.11 -6.40 -0.29
N GLY A 147 4.96 -5.91 0.17
CA GLY A 147 3.92 -5.31 -0.67
C GLY A 147 3.02 -6.32 -1.39
N SER A 148 3.13 -7.63 -1.10
CA SER A 148 2.21 -8.65 -1.63
C SER A 148 0.84 -8.64 -0.94
N LEU A 149 0.68 -7.86 0.12
CA LEU A 149 -0.60 -7.50 0.72
C LEU A 149 -0.74 -5.98 0.69
N THR A 150 -1.86 -5.50 0.19
CA THR A 150 -2.25 -4.10 0.38
C THR A 150 -2.68 -3.87 1.84
N ALA A 151 -2.63 -2.63 2.32
CA ALA A 151 -3.12 -2.27 3.66
C ALA A 151 -4.59 -2.69 3.89
N ASN A 152 -5.42 -2.63 2.84
CA ASN A 152 -6.82 -3.04 2.94
C ASN A 152 -6.99 -4.56 3.11
N GLU A 153 -6.16 -5.36 2.46
CA GLU A 153 -6.14 -6.82 2.58
C GLU A 153 -5.59 -7.24 3.94
N ALA A 154 -4.47 -6.67 4.36
CA ALA A 154 -3.91 -6.89 5.68
C ALA A 154 -4.93 -6.57 6.78
N GLY A 155 -5.58 -5.42 6.73
CA GLY A 155 -6.61 -5.05 7.70
C GLY A 155 -7.83 -5.99 7.72
N ARG A 156 -8.17 -6.63 6.60
CA ARG A 156 -9.24 -7.67 6.55
C ARG A 156 -8.78 -8.97 7.18
N LEU A 157 -7.54 -9.40 6.92
CA LEU A 157 -6.96 -10.60 7.50
C LEU A 157 -6.82 -10.45 9.02
N GLU A 158 -6.30 -9.30 9.50
CA GLU A 158 -6.20 -9.00 10.93
C GLU A 158 -7.58 -8.97 11.61
N ASN A 159 -8.61 -8.47 10.94
CA ASN A 159 -9.97 -8.53 11.46
C ASN A 159 -10.48 -9.99 11.60
N GLN A 160 -10.07 -10.89 10.70
CA GLN A 160 -10.43 -12.30 10.80
C GLN A 160 -9.68 -12.99 11.93
N GLU A 161 -8.38 -12.75 12.09
CA GLU A 161 -7.59 -13.27 13.20
C GLU A 161 -8.15 -12.79 14.55
N SER A 162 -8.45 -11.49 14.67
CA SER A 162 -9.07 -10.92 15.87
C SER A 162 -10.40 -11.60 16.23
N LYS A 163 -11.24 -11.92 15.24
CA LYS A 163 -12.51 -12.66 15.48
C LYS A 163 -12.26 -14.09 15.96
N ILE A 164 -11.32 -14.81 15.36
CA ILE A 164 -10.95 -16.17 15.76
C ILE A 164 -10.45 -16.16 17.21
N ASN A 165 -9.62 -15.19 17.58
CA ASN A 165 -9.07 -15.06 18.93
C ASN A 165 -10.14 -14.66 19.94
N GLN A 166 -11.04 -13.74 19.59
CA GLN A 166 -12.19 -13.40 20.42
C GLN A 166 -13.08 -14.61 20.69
N GLU A 167 -13.38 -15.40 19.66
CA GLU A 167 -14.18 -16.61 19.78
C GLU A 167 -13.49 -17.66 20.65
N ALA A 168 -12.19 -17.89 20.45
CA ALA A 168 -11.41 -18.79 21.30
C ALA A 168 -11.40 -18.36 22.77
N LYS A 169 -11.33 -17.04 23.02
CA LYS A 169 -11.43 -16.49 24.39
C LYS A 169 -12.83 -16.75 24.99
N THR A 170 -13.90 -16.51 24.23
CA THR A 170 -15.27 -16.73 24.68
C THR A 170 -15.53 -18.20 24.99
N MET A 171 -15.06 -19.13 24.13
CA MET A 171 -15.15 -20.57 24.36
C MET A 171 -14.43 -20.99 25.66
N ARG A 172 -13.19 -20.53 25.88
CA ARG A 172 -12.47 -20.81 27.14
C ARG A 172 -13.22 -20.30 28.36
N GLN A 173 -13.81 -19.10 28.27
CA GLN A 173 -14.58 -18.55 29.40
C GLN A 173 -15.84 -19.36 29.71
N ALA A 174 -16.50 -19.90 28.68
CA ALA A 174 -17.68 -20.74 28.85
C ALA A 174 -17.34 -22.11 29.46
N ASP A 175 -16.16 -22.67 29.18
CA ASP A 175 -15.75 -24.03 29.52
C ASP A 175 -14.68 -24.08 30.64
N GLY A 176 -14.74 -23.17 31.58
CA GLY A 176 -13.89 -23.19 32.77
C GLY A 176 -12.39 -22.98 32.48
N GLY A 177 -12.04 -22.22 31.45
CA GLY A 177 -10.67 -21.84 31.09
C GLY A 177 -10.00 -22.72 30.03
N THR A 178 -10.65 -23.81 29.61
CA THR A 178 -10.10 -24.75 28.62
C THR A 178 -11.02 -24.89 27.41
N LEU A 179 -10.44 -25.20 26.24
CA LEU A 179 -11.20 -25.47 25.02
C LEU A 179 -11.63 -26.94 25.00
N THR A 180 -12.89 -27.22 24.72
CA THR A 180 -13.41 -28.57 24.47
C THR A 180 -12.84 -29.14 23.17
N ALA A 181 -13.04 -30.44 22.91
CA ALA A 181 -12.66 -31.08 21.66
C ALA A 181 -13.41 -30.47 20.46
N ALA A 182 -14.69 -30.12 20.65
CA ALA A 182 -15.51 -29.46 19.62
C ALA A 182 -14.99 -28.07 19.30
N ASP A 183 -14.65 -27.26 20.32
CA ASP A 183 -14.07 -25.92 20.13
C ASP A 183 -12.75 -25.97 19.37
N LYS A 184 -11.86 -26.88 19.78
CA LYS A 184 -10.58 -27.10 19.08
C LYS A 184 -10.80 -27.47 17.63
N ALA A 185 -11.77 -28.34 17.32
CA ALA A 185 -12.11 -28.69 15.93
C ALA A 185 -12.61 -27.48 15.14
N LYS A 186 -13.50 -26.67 15.73
CA LYS A 186 -14.05 -25.44 15.11
C LYS A 186 -12.95 -24.42 14.84
N LEU A 187 -12.13 -24.09 15.83
CA LEU A 187 -11.00 -23.16 15.69
C LEU A 187 -9.99 -23.64 14.66
N ASN A 188 -9.66 -24.94 14.65
CA ASN A 188 -8.79 -25.53 13.62
C ASN A 188 -9.34 -25.35 12.21
N HIS A 189 -10.64 -25.50 12.02
CA HIS A 189 -11.28 -25.27 10.72
C HIS A 189 -11.20 -23.80 10.30
N GLN A 190 -11.45 -22.89 11.23
CA GLN A 190 -11.36 -21.44 10.98
C GLN A 190 -9.94 -21.03 10.62
N GLN A 191 -8.93 -21.43 11.40
CA GLN A 191 -7.53 -21.14 11.14
C GLN A 191 -7.03 -21.72 9.79
N LYS A 192 -7.48 -22.94 9.43
CA LYS A 192 -7.18 -23.50 8.10
C LYS A 192 -7.78 -22.68 6.96
N ARG A 193 -9.00 -22.17 7.15
CA ARG A 193 -9.65 -21.28 6.18
C ARG A 193 -8.88 -19.97 6.06
N GLU A 194 -8.48 -19.38 7.19
CA GLU A 194 -7.72 -18.15 7.22
C GLU A 194 -6.33 -18.32 6.58
N SER A 195 -5.63 -19.40 6.82
CA SER A 195 -4.39 -19.73 6.13
C SER A 195 -4.53 -19.73 4.59
N ARG A 196 -5.66 -20.23 4.07
CA ARG A 196 -5.94 -20.20 2.64
C ARG A 196 -6.28 -18.78 2.15
N ASN A 197 -6.94 -17.98 2.97
CA ASN A 197 -7.23 -16.57 2.66
C ASN A 197 -5.94 -15.76 2.54
N ILE A 198 -5.05 -15.87 3.54
CA ILE A 198 -3.73 -15.22 3.52
C ILE A 198 -2.95 -15.62 2.26
N TYR A 199 -2.94 -16.91 1.91
CA TYR A 199 -2.27 -17.37 0.69
C TYR A 199 -2.85 -16.71 -0.55
N ARG A 200 -4.18 -16.71 -0.72
CA ARG A 200 -4.85 -16.14 -1.89
C ARG A 200 -4.60 -14.64 -2.03
N GLN A 201 -4.71 -13.89 -0.94
CA GLN A 201 -4.48 -12.45 -0.98
C GLN A 201 -3.02 -12.11 -1.29
N LYS A 202 -2.06 -12.90 -0.82
CA LYS A 202 -0.63 -12.70 -1.15
C LYS A 202 -0.26 -13.05 -2.58
N HIS A 203 -1.11 -13.78 -3.31
CA HIS A 203 -0.82 -14.30 -4.66
C HIS A 203 -1.85 -13.83 -5.69
N ASP A 204 -2.67 -12.85 -5.36
CA ASP A 204 -3.53 -12.18 -6.34
C ASP A 204 -2.78 -11.08 -7.10
N ASN A 205 -3.47 -10.38 -7.98
CA ASN A 205 -2.86 -9.32 -8.79
C ASN A 205 -2.88 -7.94 -8.08
N GLN A 206 -3.30 -7.86 -6.81
CA GLN A 206 -3.29 -6.63 -6.04
C GLN A 206 -1.99 -6.54 -5.27
N HIS A 207 -1.22 -5.50 -5.53
CA HIS A 207 0.03 -5.21 -4.83
C HIS A 207 0.05 -3.74 -4.40
N ARG A 208 0.89 -3.45 -3.40
CA ARG A 208 1.10 -2.08 -2.89
C ARG A 208 1.72 -1.17 -3.94
#